data_bfcef07fa61799c473554c1bec5a2a43
#
_entry.id   bfcef07fa61799c473554c1bec5a2a43
#
_cell.length_a   1.000
_cell.length_b   1.000
_cell.length_c   1.000
_cell.angle_alpha   90.00
_cell.angle_beta   90.00
_cell.angle_gamma   90.00
#
_symmetry.space_group_name_H-M   'P 1'
#
loop_
_entity.id
_entity.type
_entity.pdbx_description
1 polymer ?
#
loop_
_entity_poly.entity_id
_entity_poly.type
_entity_poly.pdbx_seq_one_letter_code
_entity_poly.pdbx_strand_id
1 'polypeptide(L)' 'MKSCDRNIKSTLQLASKMIELANKGDVEREDNGCGIMYGILRDSAYKLKQLAEKEREKHIKKGWWKEE' A
#
# COMPACT_ATOMS: atom_id res chain seq x y z
N MET A 1 -0.54 -16.93 -12.02
CA MET A 1 -1.27 -16.03 -11.10
C MET A 1 -2.37 -15.30 -11.87
N LYS A 2 -3.57 -15.21 -11.29
CA LYS A 2 -4.68 -14.48 -11.88
C LYS A 2 -4.39 -12.98 -11.95
N SER A 3 -5.02 -12.28 -12.89
CA SER A 3 -4.83 -10.82 -13.03
C SER A 3 -5.21 -10.06 -11.75
N CYS A 4 -6.30 -10.44 -11.09
CA CYS A 4 -6.68 -9.80 -9.83
C CYS A 4 -5.64 -10.00 -8.73
N ASP A 5 -5.00 -11.15 -8.69
CA ASP A 5 -3.96 -11.44 -7.71
C ASP A 5 -2.69 -10.63 -7.98
N ARG A 6 -2.31 -10.48 -9.25
CA ARG A 6 -1.22 -9.59 -9.63
C ARG A 6 -1.52 -8.14 -9.23
N ASN A 7 -2.75 -7.72 -9.41
CA ASN A 7 -3.16 -6.36 -9.03
C ASN A 7 -3.13 -6.16 -7.51
N ILE A 8 -3.51 -7.17 -6.74
CA ILE A 8 -3.38 -7.12 -5.28
C ILE A 8 -1.90 -6.98 -4.89
N LYS A 9 -1.03 -7.77 -5.52
CA LYS A 9 0.42 -7.69 -5.28
C LYS A 9 0.97 -6.32 -5.63
N SER A 10 0.57 -5.77 -6.78
CA SER A 10 0.98 -4.42 -7.21
C SER A 10 0.46 -3.35 -6.26
N THR A 11 -0.75 -3.51 -5.74
CA THR A 11 -1.32 -2.60 -4.76
C THR A 11 -0.51 -2.58 -3.46
N LEU A 12 -0.09 -3.76 -2.98
CA LEU A 12 0.77 -3.85 -1.81
C LEU A 12 2.12 -3.16 -2.04
N GLN A 13 2.71 -3.34 -3.22
CA GLN A 13 3.96 -2.68 -3.58
C GLN A 13 3.79 -1.16 -3.64
N LEU A 14 2.68 -0.70 -4.21
CA LEU A 14 2.38 0.73 -4.29
C LEU A 14 2.20 1.33 -2.90
N ALA A 15 1.45 0.64 -2.02
CA ALA A 15 1.26 1.10 -0.64
C ALA A 15 2.59 1.24 0.08
N SER A 16 3.52 0.29 -0.10
CA SER A 16 4.85 0.38 0.49
C SER A 16 5.63 1.59 -0.02
N LYS A 17 5.56 1.88 -1.32
CA LYS A 17 6.20 3.05 -1.91
C LYS A 17 5.60 4.35 -1.40
N MET A 18 4.28 4.37 -1.20
CA MET A 18 3.59 5.54 -0.63
C MET A 18 4.08 5.83 0.79
N ILE A 19 4.26 4.78 1.60
CA ILE A 19 4.76 4.92 2.97
C ILE A 19 6.20 5.47 2.94
N GLU A 20 7.05 4.92 2.08
CA GLU A 20 8.43 5.40 1.92
C GLU A 20 8.46 6.87 1.52
N LEU A 21 7.64 7.25 0.55
CA LEU A 21 7.54 8.64 0.09
C LEU A 21 7.06 9.55 1.20
N ALA A 22 6.03 9.13 1.95
CA ALA A 22 5.50 9.92 3.06
C ALA A 22 6.55 10.15 4.13
N ASN A 23 7.31 9.12 4.49
CA ASN A 23 8.37 9.23 5.49
C ASN A 23 9.52 10.12 5.02
N LYS A 24 9.94 9.96 3.77
CA LYS A 24 10.99 10.79 3.17
C LYS A 24 10.56 12.25 3.09
N GLY A 25 9.35 12.48 2.57
CA GLY A 25 8.84 13.83 2.43
C GLY A 25 8.63 14.52 3.76
N ASP A 26 8.18 13.77 4.78
CA ASP A 26 7.96 14.31 6.12
C ASP A 26 9.29 14.80 6.76
N VAL A 27 10.37 14.08 6.54
CA VAL A 27 11.72 14.48 7.00
C VAL A 27 12.22 15.72 6.25
N GLU A 28 11.93 15.81 4.96
CA GLU A 28 12.41 16.88 4.09
C GLU A 28 11.45 18.07 3.99
N ARG A 29 10.31 18.02 4.66
CA ARG A 29 9.28 19.06 4.53
C ARG A 29 9.80 20.43 5.00
N GLU A 30 9.34 21.47 4.32
CA GLU A 30 9.70 22.85 4.63
C GLU A 30 8.54 23.64 5.25
N ASP A 31 7.32 23.09 5.19
CA ASP A 31 6.13 23.75 5.75
C ASP A 31 5.13 22.75 6.30
N ASN A 32 4.10 23.28 7.01
CA ASN A 32 3.06 22.46 7.63
C ASN A 32 2.13 21.82 6.60
N GLY A 33 1.90 22.48 5.48
CA GLY A 33 1.05 21.94 4.42
C GLY A 33 1.60 20.62 3.86
N CYS A 34 2.90 20.58 3.64
CA CYS A 34 3.56 19.36 3.19
C CYS A 34 3.44 18.25 4.25
N GLY A 35 3.59 18.59 5.54
CA GLY A 35 3.42 17.62 6.61
C GLY A 35 2.03 17.01 6.66
N ILE A 36 0.99 17.83 6.46
CA ILE A 36 -0.40 17.36 6.41
C ILE A 36 -0.59 16.41 5.22
N MET A 37 -0.07 16.79 4.06
CA MET A 37 -0.17 15.98 2.85
C MET A 37 0.47 14.59 3.06
N TYR A 38 1.67 14.55 3.62
CA TYR A 38 2.37 13.28 3.86
C TYR A 38 1.70 12.44 4.94
N GLY A 39 1.06 13.08 5.92
CA GLY A 39 0.25 12.37 6.92
C GLY A 39 -0.94 11.66 6.29
N ILE A 40 -1.65 12.35 5.40
CA ILE A 40 -2.78 11.77 4.67
C ILE A 40 -2.30 10.63 3.75
N LEU A 41 -1.19 10.84 3.07
CA LEU A 41 -0.60 9.83 2.20
C LEU A 41 -0.26 8.56 2.98
N ARG A 42 0.34 8.70 4.14
CA ARG A 42 0.70 7.57 5.01
C ARG A 42 -0.54 6.82 5.49
N ASP A 43 -1.54 7.54 5.99
CA ASP A 43 -2.78 6.93 6.50
C ASP A 43 -3.51 6.18 5.38
N SER A 44 -3.58 6.77 4.20
CA SER A 44 -4.18 6.13 3.03
C SER A 44 -3.44 4.87 2.62
N ALA A 45 -2.11 4.91 2.68
CA ALA A 45 -1.27 3.77 2.32
C ALA A 45 -1.46 2.61 3.30
N TYR A 46 -1.53 2.86 4.60
CA TYR A 46 -1.78 1.81 5.58
C TYR A 46 -3.15 1.20 5.43
N LYS A 47 -4.17 2.02 5.19
CA LYS A 47 -5.53 1.53 4.95
C LYS A 47 -5.58 0.64 3.70
N LEU A 48 -4.95 1.10 2.63
CA LEU A 48 -4.87 0.35 1.38
C LEU A 48 -4.14 -0.99 1.58
N LYS A 49 -3.04 -0.96 2.31
CA LYS A 49 -2.27 -2.15 2.64
C LYS A 49 -3.12 -3.18 3.39
N GLN A 50 -3.87 -2.75 4.41
CA GLN A 50 -4.74 -3.64 5.17
C GLN A 50 -5.81 -4.27 4.29
N LEU A 51 -6.45 -3.50 3.43
CA LEU A 51 -7.46 -4.01 2.52
C LEU A 51 -6.88 -5.01 1.53
N ALA A 52 -5.72 -4.71 0.97
CA ALA A 52 -5.06 -5.60 0.02
C ALA A 52 -4.61 -6.91 0.67
N GLU A 53 -4.12 -6.85 1.91
CA GLU A 53 -3.73 -8.05 2.65
C GLU A 53 -4.93 -8.95 2.95
N LYS A 54 -6.08 -8.36 3.28
CA LYS A 54 -7.31 -9.12 3.50
C LYS A 54 -7.76 -9.83 2.23
N GLU A 55 -7.71 -9.15 1.10
CA GLU A 55 -8.07 -9.75 -0.18
C GLU A 55 -7.10 -10.86 -0.56
N ARG A 56 -5.80 -10.66 -0.32
CA ARG A 56 -4.80 -11.70 -0.55
C ARG A 56 -5.11 -12.96 0.26
N GLU A 57 -5.44 -12.81 1.53
CA GLU A 57 -5.78 -13.95 2.38
C GLU A 57 -7.00 -14.71 1.88
N LYS A 58 -8.03 -13.98 1.44
CA LYS A 58 -9.23 -14.61 0.86
C LYS A 58 -8.87 -15.44 -0.37
N HIS A 59 -8.01 -14.92 -1.23
CA HIS A 59 -7.60 -15.61 -2.45
C HIS A 59 -6.72 -16.80 -2.15
N ILE A 60 -5.87 -16.72 -1.13
CA ILE A 60 -5.07 -17.86 -0.66
C ILE A 60 -5.99 -18.98 -0.20
N LYS A 61 -7.00 -18.67 0.61
CA LYS A 61 -7.95 -19.65 1.12
C LYS A 61 -8.78 -20.32 0.02
N LYS A 62 -9.05 -19.59 -1.05
CA LYS A 62 -9.75 -20.14 -2.22
C LYS A 62 -8.85 -20.98 -3.12
N GLY A 63 -7.55 -21.04 -2.84
CA GLY A 63 -6.59 -21.73 -3.67
C GLY A 63 -6.23 -20.99 -4.96
N TRP A 64 -6.59 -19.71 -5.08
CA TRP A 64 -6.32 -18.91 -6.28
C TRP A 64 -4.91 -18.33 -6.29
N TRP A 65 -4.36 -18.05 -5.11
CA TRP A 65 -3.05 -17.42 -4.99
C TRP A 65 -1.94 -18.42 -5.25
N LYS A 66 -1.15 -18.17 -6.29
CA LYS A 66 0.00 -19.00 -6.60
C LYS A 66 1.22 -18.10 -6.72
N GLU A 67 2.17 -18.33 -5.86
CA GLU A 67 3.44 -17.60 -5.92
C GLU A 67 4.28 -18.13 -7.08
N GLU A 68 4.84 -17.21 -7.85
CA GLU A 68 5.73 -17.53 -8.97
C GLU A 68 7.18 -17.41 -8.54
#